data_046af3cf16cc6e1478226236cba06656
#
_entry.id   046af3cf16cc6e1478226236cba06656
#
_cell.length_a   1.000
_cell.length_b   1.000
_cell.length_c   1.000
_cell.angle_alpha   90.00
_cell.angle_beta   90.00
_cell.angle_gamma   90.00
#
_symmetry.space_group_name_H-M   'P 1'
#
loop_
_entity.id
_entity.type
_entity.pdbx_description
1 polymer ?
#
loop_
_entity_poly.entity_id
_entity_poly.type
_entity_poly.pdbx_seq_one_letter_code
_entity_poly.pdbx_strand_id
1 'polypeptide(L)'
;MTAMTARGRTEGVMRKIETALLDGTWQAGARLPAERVLAQQYGVARNTVREATQRLVARGLLQSRRGAGVYVTDQLRAGIASPWGQLVADHPALRDDILEFRRVLEGATAYFAALRADANDRRRIRTLLRELETAHANDDAAVEASADAKLHEAIALASHNTMFLHLHTSVIGMLREHISINVAGMTTHEQASEWLLQQHRVVCDAICAQRPEEARTAMQTHIDYVRSHFERSGDAP
;
A
#
# COMPACT_ATOMS: atom_id res chain seq x y z
N MET A 1 39.74 10.86 -11.43
CA MET A 1 38.33 11.23 -11.14
C MET A 1 37.68 11.63 -12.45
N THR A 2 36.93 10.74 -13.07
CA THR A 2 36.28 10.99 -14.36
C THR A 2 35.10 11.95 -14.14
N ALA A 3 35.15 13.13 -14.76
CA ALA A 3 34.09 14.13 -14.68
C ALA A 3 32.78 13.52 -15.25
N MET A 4 31.78 13.35 -14.39
CA MET A 4 30.44 12.93 -14.82
C MET A 4 29.89 13.92 -15.86
N THR A 5 29.47 13.41 -17.03
CA THR A 5 28.84 14.22 -18.07
C THR A 5 27.55 14.87 -17.56
N ALA A 6 27.11 15.97 -18.20
CA ALA A 6 25.84 16.63 -17.84
C ALA A 6 24.66 15.65 -17.84
N ARG A 7 24.61 14.74 -18.81
CA ARG A 7 23.60 13.68 -18.91
C ARG A 7 23.63 12.71 -17.71
N GLY A 8 24.82 12.29 -17.26
CA GLY A 8 24.95 11.41 -16.09
C GLY A 8 24.52 12.08 -14.78
N ARG A 9 24.69 13.42 -14.67
CA ARG A 9 24.20 14.19 -13.51
C ARG A 9 22.67 14.27 -13.49
N THR A 10 22.03 14.50 -14.62
CA THR A 10 20.55 14.51 -14.74
C THR A 10 19.97 13.14 -14.38
N GLU A 11 20.55 12.06 -14.89
CA GLU A 11 20.14 10.69 -14.56
C GLU A 11 20.36 10.35 -13.08
N GLY A 12 21.42 10.87 -12.47
CA GLY A 12 21.67 10.74 -11.04
C GLY A 12 20.59 11.43 -10.18
N VAL A 13 20.16 12.63 -10.59
CA VAL A 13 19.05 13.35 -9.93
C VAL A 13 17.73 12.61 -10.12
N MET A 14 17.44 12.11 -11.31
CA MET A 14 16.24 11.33 -11.58
C MET A 14 16.17 10.12 -10.66
N ARG A 15 17.23 9.31 -10.55
CA ARG A 15 17.27 8.15 -9.64
C ARG A 15 17.02 8.50 -8.19
N LYS A 16 17.59 9.62 -7.69
CA LYS A 16 17.35 10.08 -6.32
C LYS A 16 15.87 10.43 -6.08
N ILE A 17 15.24 11.10 -7.07
CA ILE A 17 13.82 11.42 -7.00
C ILE A 17 13.00 10.13 -7.08
N GLU A 18 13.28 9.24 -8.01
CA GLU A 18 12.61 7.93 -8.16
C GLU A 18 12.72 7.10 -6.88
N THR A 19 13.88 7.05 -6.24
CA THR A 19 14.05 6.39 -4.93
C THR A 19 13.14 6.99 -3.88
N ALA A 20 13.08 8.33 -3.77
CA ALA A 20 12.23 9.01 -2.79
C ALA A 20 10.72 8.82 -3.05
N LEU A 21 10.33 8.56 -4.29
CA LEU A 21 8.96 8.15 -4.64
C LEU A 21 8.68 6.71 -4.23
N LEU A 22 9.64 5.82 -4.48
CA LEU A 22 9.52 4.38 -4.20
C LEU A 22 9.56 4.05 -2.72
N ASP A 23 10.39 4.75 -1.93
CA ASP A 23 10.49 4.56 -0.48
C ASP A 23 9.44 5.33 0.33
N GLY A 24 8.54 6.07 -0.37
CA GLY A 24 7.45 6.81 0.25
C GLY A 24 7.86 8.12 0.92
N THR A 25 9.11 8.57 0.79
CA THR A 25 9.56 9.90 1.26
C THR A 25 8.69 11.00 0.67
N TRP A 26 8.32 10.87 -0.60
CA TRP A 26 7.35 11.73 -1.26
C TRP A 26 6.13 10.92 -1.71
N GLN A 27 5.04 11.09 -1.00
CA GLN A 27 3.78 10.41 -1.29
C GLN A 27 3.03 11.06 -2.46
N ALA A 28 2.07 10.34 -3.06
CA ALA A 28 1.17 10.87 -4.06
C ALA A 28 0.49 12.16 -3.57
N GLY A 29 0.44 13.18 -4.44
CA GLY A 29 -0.05 14.50 -4.10
C GLY A 29 0.94 15.40 -3.36
N ALA A 30 2.07 14.88 -2.89
CA ALA A 30 3.09 15.69 -2.23
C ALA A 30 3.72 16.68 -3.21
N ARG A 31 3.99 17.90 -2.73
CA ARG A 31 4.73 18.90 -3.48
C ARG A 31 6.23 18.68 -3.31
N LEU A 32 6.98 18.59 -4.42
CA LEU A 32 8.42 18.56 -4.37
C LEU A 32 8.99 19.88 -3.85
N PRO A 33 10.13 19.85 -3.14
CA PRO A 33 10.89 21.04 -2.82
C PRO A 33 11.24 21.85 -4.09
N ALA A 34 11.36 23.16 -3.94
CA ALA A 34 11.71 24.02 -5.08
C ALA A 34 13.04 23.58 -5.73
N GLU A 35 13.15 23.72 -7.06
CA GLU A 35 14.35 23.35 -7.83
C GLU A 35 15.66 23.86 -7.19
N ARG A 36 15.64 25.06 -6.58
CA ARG A 36 16.80 25.64 -5.90
C ARG A 36 17.21 24.81 -4.66
N VAL A 37 16.22 24.33 -3.91
CA VAL A 37 16.46 23.54 -2.70
C VAL A 37 17.00 22.16 -3.09
N LEU A 38 16.39 21.50 -4.08
CA LEU A 38 16.87 20.21 -4.58
C LEU A 38 18.26 20.30 -5.20
N ALA A 39 18.55 21.40 -5.92
CA ALA A 39 19.87 21.64 -6.50
C ALA A 39 20.95 21.74 -5.42
N GLN A 40 20.66 22.45 -4.34
CA GLN A 40 21.55 22.55 -3.17
C GLN A 40 21.71 21.20 -2.46
N GLN A 41 20.60 20.49 -2.22
CA GLN A 41 20.58 19.19 -1.55
C GLN A 41 21.36 18.11 -2.32
N TYR A 42 21.25 18.12 -3.65
CA TYR A 42 21.89 17.13 -4.51
C TYR A 42 23.28 17.56 -5.01
N GLY A 43 23.72 18.78 -4.73
CA GLY A 43 25.03 19.30 -5.15
C GLY A 43 25.14 19.47 -6.67
N VAL A 44 24.07 19.89 -7.36
CA VAL A 44 23.99 20.03 -8.81
C VAL A 44 23.49 21.40 -9.23
N ALA A 45 23.66 21.76 -10.53
CA ALA A 45 23.09 22.98 -11.07
C ALA A 45 21.55 22.92 -11.10
N ARG A 46 20.87 24.06 -10.91
CA ARG A 46 19.41 24.16 -10.94
C ARG A 46 18.80 23.65 -12.26
N ASN A 47 19.49 23.90 -13.40
CA ASN A 47 19.03 23.38 -14.71
C ASN A 47 19.06 21.85 -14.78
N THR A 48 19.99 21.18 -14.08
CA THR A 48 20.02 19.71 -13.99
C THR A 48 18.80 19.17 -13.27
N VAL A 49 18.37 19.82 -12.19
CA VAL A 49 17.16 19.45 -11.46
C VAL A 49 15.93 19.68 -12.33
N ARG A 50 15.85 20.83 -13.01
CA ARG A 50 14.73 21.15 -13.90
C ARG A 50 14.61 20.11 -15.02
N GLU A 51 15.70 19.75 -15.67
CA GLU A 51 15.70 18.73 -16.71
C GLU A 51 15.26 17.36 -16.16
N ALA A 52 15.76 16.96 -15.00
CA ALA A 52 15.35 15.72 -14.34
C ALA A 52 13.85 15.71 -14.04
N THR A 53 13.33 16.77 -13.43
CA THR A 53 11.89 16.88 -13.13
C THR A 53 11.03 16.90 -14.38
N GLN A 54 11.44 17.59 -15.45
CA GLN A 54 10.71 17.57 -16.73
C GLN A 54 10.66 16.17 -17.35
N ARG A 55 11.76 15.41 -17.29
CA ARG A 55 11.78 14.02 -17.77
C ARG A 55 10.87 13.12 -16.93
N LEU A 56 10.82 13.32 -15.61
CA LEU A 56 9.91 12.58 -14.73
C LEU A 56 8.44 12.98 -14.95
N VAL A 57 8.16 14.24 -15.28
CA VAL A 57 6.83 14.69 -15.73
C VAL A 57 6.44 14.01 -17.04
N ALA A 58 7.34 13.93 -18.02
CA ALA A 58 7.10 13.22 -19.28
C ALA A 58 6.84 11.72 -19.09
N ARG A 59 7.37 11.11 -18.02
CA ARG A 59 7.09 9.72 -17.62
C ARG A 59 5.81 9.55 -16.77
N GLY A 60 5.11 10.66 -16.49
CA GLY A 60 3.91 10.63 -15.68
C GLY A 60 4.14 10.48 -14.15
N LEU A 61 5.37 10.38 -13.68
CA LEU A 61 5.69 10.24 -12.26
C LEU A 61 5.49 11.54 -11.46
N LEU A 62 5.62 12.67 -12.14
CA LEU A 62 5.44 14.01 -11.59
C LEU A 62 4.45 14.79 -12.44
N GLN A 63 3.80 15.79 -11.86
CA GLN A 63 2.92 16.74 -12.53
C GLN A 63 3.36 18.16 -12.24
N SER A 64 3.58 18.96 -13.28
CA SER A 64 3.82 20.40 -13.15
C SER A 64 2.51 21.16 -13.09
N ARG A 65 2.31 21.96 -12.06
CA ARG A 65 1.16 22.88 -11.92
C ARG A 65 1.65 24.32 -12.04
N ARG A 66 1.15 25.02 -13.07
CA ARG A 66 1.59 26.40 -13.40
C ARG A 66 1.46 27.32 -12.18
N GLY A 67 2.55 27.94 -11.79
CA GLY A 67 2.61 28.83 -10.62
C GLY A 67 2.59 28.13 -9.23
N ALA A 68 2.29 26.85 -9.18
CA ALA A 68 2.16 26.09 -7.93
C ALA A 68 3.32 25.12 -7.65
N GLY A 69 4.09 24.74 -8.68
CA GLY A 69 5.25 23.85 -8.53
C GLY A 69 5.08 22.49 -9.15
N VAL A 70 5.91 21.54 -8.71
CA VAL A 70 5.91 20.14 -9.17
C VAL A 70 5.37 19.25 -8.06
N TYR A 71 4.48 18.34 -8.42
CA TYR A 71 3.78 17.44 -7.50
C TYR A 71 3.99 15.98 -7.93
N VAL A 72 4.00 15.09 -6.96
CA VAL A 72 3.98 13.64 -7.21
C VAL A 72 2.61 13.26 -7.76
N THR A 73 2.59 12.49 -8.85
CA THR A 73 1.35 11.93 -9.36
C THR A 73 0.95 10.72 -8.52
N ASP A 74 -0.30 10.32 -8.63
CA ASP A 74 -0.80 9.06 -8.07
C ASP A 74 -0.63 7.87 -9.01
N GLN A 75 0.00 8.08 -10.18
CA GLN A 75 0.12 7.01 -11.20
C GLN A 75 0.88 5.77 -10.72
N LEU A 76 1.78 5.90 -9.75
CA LEU A 76 2.37 4.74 -9.08
C LEU A 76 1.36 4.01 -8.16
N ARG A 77 0.29 4.70 -7.74
CA ARG A 77 -0.82 4.16 -6.94
C ARG A 77 -2.11 4.03 -7.74
N ALA A 78 -2.27 4.80 -8.81
CA ALA A 78 -3.40 4.78 -9.72
C ALA A 78 -3.36 3.57 -10.69
N GLY A 79 -2.67 2.50 -10.29
CA GLY A 79 -2.86 1.23 -10.94
C GLY A 79 -4.33 0.85 -10.82
N ILE A 80 -5.04 0.89 -11.96
CA ILE A 80 -6.34 0.22 -12.13
C ILE A 80 -7.54 0.88 -11.41
N ALA A 81 -7.48 2.14 -10.98
CA ALA A 81 -8.69 2.83 -10.56
C ALA A 81 -9.62 3.03 -11.77
N SER A 82 -10.83 2.66 -11.64
CA SER A 82 -12.05 2.95 -12.38
C SER A 82 -12.64 1.86 -13.28
N PRO A 83 -12.02 1.29 -14.34
CA PRO A 83 -12.72 0.23 -15.10
C PRO A 83 -12.85 -1.09 -14.32
N TRP A 84 -11.86 -1.41 -13.47
CA TRP A 84 -11.84 -2.64 -12.70
C TRP A 84 -12.86 -2.66 -11.56
N GLY A 85 -13.11 -1.51 -10.90
CA GLY A 85 -14.14 -1.41 -9.86
C GLY A 85 -15.51 -1.80 -10.41
N GLN A 86 -15.85 -1.24 -11.59
CA GLN A 86 -17.09 -1.59 -12.29
C GLN A 86 -17.12 -3.06 -12.71
N LEU A 87 -16.01 -3.57 -13.30
CA LEU A 87 -15.93 -4.97 -13.71
C LEU A 87 -16.07 -5.95 -12.54
N VAL A 88 -15.48 -5.66 -11.39
CA VAL A 88 -15.64 -6.48 -10.18
C VAL A 88 -17.08 -6.44 -9.65
N ALA A 89 -17.77 -5.28 -9.79
CA ALA A 89 -19.20 -5.20 -9.45
C ALA A 89 -20.06 -6.06 -10.38
N ASP A 90 -19.77 -6.01 -11.69
CA ASP A 90 -20.56 -6.65 -12.72
C ASP A 90 -20.24 -8.14 -12.89
N HIS A 91 -19.05 -8.59 -12.42
CA HIS A 91 -18.56 -9.97 -12.58
C HIS A 91 -18.14 -10.58 -11.24
N PRO A 92 -19.04 -11.21 -10.48
CA PRO A 92 -18.73 -11.78 -9.16
C PRO A 92 -17.53 -12.74 -9.13
N ALA A 93 -17.30 -13.52 -10.20
CA ALA A 93 -16.18 -14.43 -10.33
C ALA A 93 -14.80 -13.72 -10.19
N LEU A 94 -14.69 -12.44 -10.62
CA LEU A 94 -13.47 -11.67 -10.45
C LEU A 94 -13.12 -11.42 -8.97
N ARG A 95 -14.08 -11.47 -8.06
CA ARG A 95 -13.84 -11.33 -6.63
C ARG A 95 -13.03 -12.50 -6.09
N ASP A 96 -13.36 -13.71 -6.54
CA ASP A 96 -12.64 -14.93 -6.17
C ASP A 96 -11.22 -14.90 -6.68
N ASP A 97 -11.01 -14.54 -7.95
CA ASP A 97 -9.69 -14.39 -8.54
C ASP A 97 -8.82 -13.37 -7.79
N ILE A 98 -9.44 -12.26 -7.37
CA ILE A 98 -8.74 -11.22 -6.59
C ILE A 98 -8.40 -11.72 -5.19
N LEU A 99 -9.30 -12.44 -4.52
CA LEU A 99 -9.05 -12.99 -3.19
C LEU A 99 -7.97 -14.09 -3.24
N GLU A 100 -7.96 -14.92 -4.29
CA GLU A 100 -6.87 -15.87 -4.53
C GLU A 100 -5.54 -15.16 -4.73
N PHE A 101 -5.51 -14.11 -5.54
CA PHE A 101 -4.32 -13.28 -5.74
C PHE A 101 -3.87 -12.63 -4.42
N ARG A 102 -4.80 -12.06 -3.64
CA ARG A 102 -4.50 -11.49 -2.30
C ARG A 102 -3.88 -12.52 -1.38
N ARG A 103 -4.42 -13.73 -1.34
CA ARG A 103 -3.90 -14.81 -0.51
C ARG A 103 -2.41 -15.07 -0.77
N VAL A 104 -2.02 -15.12 -2.03
CA VAL A 104 -0.63 -15.33 -2.44
C VAL A 104 0.22 -14.10 -2.12
N LEU A 105 -0.23 -12.92 -2.55
CA LEU A 105 0.51 -11.67 -2.39
C LEU A 105 0.70 -11.31 -0.91
N GLU A 106 -0.38 -11.29 -0.12
CA GLU A 106 -0.33 -10.86 1.27
C GLU A 106 0.35 -11.91 2.17
N GLY A 107 0.20 -13.21 1.86
CA GLY A 107 1.00 -14.24 2.49
C GLY A 107 2.50 -14.05 2.24
N ALA A 108 2.90 -13.69 1.03
CA ALA A 108 4.29 -13.37 0.72
C ALA A 108 4.75 -12.07 1.43
N THR A 109 3.92 -11.02 1.48
CA THR A 109 4.27 -9.78 2.18
C THR A 109 4.47 -10.01 3.67
N ALA A 110 3.60 -10.79 4.32
CA ALA A 110 3.72 -11.14 5.74
C ALA A 110 4.99 -11.95 6.04
N TYR A 111 5.32 -12.91 5.18
CA TYR A 111 6.56 -13.67 5.26
C TYR A 111 7.79 -12.76 5.21
N PHE A 112 7.88 -11.89 4.20
CA PHE A 112 9.02 -11.00 4.05
C PHE A 112 9.04 -9.89 5.09
N ALA A 113 7.88 -9.44 5.60
CA ALA A 113 7.81 -8.54 6.74
C ALA A 113 8.41 -9.20 7.98
N ALA A 114 8.09 -10.46 8.27
CA ALA A 114 8.70 -11.18 9.40
C ALA A 114 10.22 -11.32 9.27
N LEU A 115 10.75 -11.44 8.04
CA LEU A 115 12.19 -11.51 7.79
C LEU A 115 12.91 -10.18 7.87
N ARG A 116 12.27 -9.07 7.46
CA ARG A 116 12.94 -7.82 7.13
C ARG A 116 12.52 -6.63 7.98
N ALA A 117 11.36 -6.70 8.65
CA ALA A 117 10.85 -5.60 9.46
C ALA A 117 11.88 -5.13 10.49
N ASP A 118 12.18 -3.85 10.49
CA ASP A 118 13.01 -3.23 11.50
C ASP A 118 12.22 -2.93 12.80
N ALA A 119 12.85 -2.28 13.77
CA ALA A 119 12.19 -1.92 15.01
C ALA A 119 11.07 -0.87 14.84
N ASN A 120 11.18 0.01 13.83
CA ASN A 120 10.18 1.03 13.54
C ASN A 120 8.95 0.38 12.88
N ASP A 121 9.18 -0.52 11.93
CA ASP A 121 8.11 -1.27 11.26
C ASP A 121 7.28 -2.05 12.27
N ARG A 122 7.94 -2.82 13.14
CA ARG A 122 7.25 -3.60 14.18
C ARG A 122 6.49 -2.72 15.17
N ARG A 123 7.00 -1.53 15.51
CA ARG A 123 6.26 -0.56 16.33
C ARG A 123 5.03 -0.04 15.60
N ARG A 124 5.18 0.30 14.31
CA ARG A 124 4.09 0.79 13.47
C ARG A 124 2.98 -0.25 13.34
N ILE A 125 3.34 -1.51 13.04
CA ILE A 125 2.38 -2.63 12.95
C ILE A 125 1.60 -2.78 14.26
N ARG A 126 2.28 -2.80 15.43
CA ARG A 126 1.61 -2.88 16.73
C ARG A 126 0.71 -1.67 17.03
N THR A 127 1.08 -0.49 16.57
CA THR A 127 0.25 0.72 16.75
C THR A 127 -1.01 0.62 15.91
N LEU A 128 -0.91 0.22 14.64
CA LEU A 128 -2.05 0.05 13.76
C LEU A 128 -2.98 -1.09 14.19
N LEU A 129 -2.44 -2.17 14.74
CA LEU A 129 -3.26 -3.22 15.35
C LEU A 129 -4.10 -2.68 16.51
N ARG A 130 -3.52 -1.86 17.39
CA ARG A 130 -4.27 -1.22 18.50
C ARG A 130 -5.32 -0.22 18.00
N GLU A 131 -5.04 0.49 16.90
CA GLU A 131 -6.03 1.36 16.26
C GLU A 131 -7.21 0.54 15.73
N LEU A 132 -6.93 -0.62 15.12
CA LEU A 132 -7.96 -1.54 14.65
C LEU A 132 -8.78 -2.11 15.82
N GLU A 133 -8.13 -2.54 16.91
CA GLU A 133 -8.79 -3.00 18.13
C GLU A 133 -9.70 -1.93 18.76
N THR A 134 -9.25 -0.67 18.73
CA THR A 134 -10.03 0.45 19.24
C THR A 134 -11.23 0.75 18.36
N ALA A 135 -11.06 0.70 17.04
CA ALA A 135 -12.14 0.90 16.08
C ALA A 135 -13.21 -0.19 16.20
N HIS A 136 -12.79 -1.44 16.33
CA HIS A 136 -13.66 -2.58 16.59
C HIS A 136 -14.48 -2.41 17.89
N ALA A 137 -13.82 -2.04 18.98
CA ALA A 137 -14.47 -1.83 20.29
C ALA A 137 -15.50 -0.67 20.29
N ASN A 138 -15.36 0.29 19.37
CA ASN A 138 -16.28 1.42 19.21
C ASN A 138 -17.42 1.14 18.23
N ASP A 139 -17.48 -0.04 17.62
CA ASP A 139 -18.48 -0.46 16.62
C ASP A 139 -18.60 0.53 15.43
N ASP A 140 -17.47 1.13 15.02
CA ASP A 140 -17.40 2.04 13.87
C ASP A 140 -16.81 1.30 12.67
N ALA A 141 -17.70 0.68 11.89
CA ALA A 141 -17.32 -0.13 10.72
C ALA A 141 -16.48 0.64 9.70
N ALA A 142 -16.68 1.94 9.52
CA ALA A 142 -15.91 2.73 8.56
C ALA A 142 -14.48 2.99 9.07
N VAL A 143 -14.33 3.27 10.35
CA VAL A 143 -13.02 3.43 11.00
C VAL A 143 -12.28 2.09 11.06
N GLU A 144 -12.99 0.99 11.38
CA GLU A 144 -12.45 -0.36 11.39
C GLU A 144 -11.90 -0.76 10.02
N ALA A 145 -12.67 -0.60 8.94
CA ALA A 145 -12.23 -0.88 7.57
C ALA A 145 -11.02 -0.01 7.15
N SER A 146 -10.97 1.24 7.61
CA SER A 146 -9.82 2.12 7.35
C SER A 146 -8.57 1.68 8.12
N ALA A 147 -8.72 1.25 9.37
CA ALA A 147 -7.63 0.76 10.22
C ALA A 147 -7.07 -0.58 9.69
N ASP A 148 -7.95 -1.48 9.28
CA ASP A 148 -7.62 -2.74 8.62
C ASP A 148 -6.75 -2.51 7.38
N ALA A 149 -7.20 -1.66 6.46
CA ALA A 149 -6.44 -1.35 5.25
C ALA A 149 -5.05 -0.75 5.53
N LYS A 150 -4.93 0.11 6.56
CA LYS A 150 -3.65 0.68 6.98
C LYS A 150 -2.71 -0.38 7.57
N LEU A 151 -3.25 -1.35 8.31
CA LEU A 151 -2.48 -2.43 8.89
C LEU A 151 -1.88 -3.31 7.78
N HIS A 152 -2.68 -3.73 6.81
CA HIS A 152 -2.22 -4.50 5.66
C HIS A 152 -1.18 -3.75 4.81
N GLU A 153 -1.38 -2.43 4.58
CA GLU A 153 -0.38 -1.58 3.90
C GLU A 153 0.94 -1.52 4.69
N ALA A 154 0.88 -1.40 6.02
CA ALA A 154 2.07 -1.38 6.86
C ALA A 154 2.84 -2.71 6.83
N ILE A 155 2.14 -3.84 6.77
CA ILE A 155 2.74 -5.16 6.60
C ILE A 155 3.43 -5.25 5.23
N ALA A 156 2.78 -4.80 4.15
CA ALA A 156 3.37 -4.76 2.83
C ALA A 156 4.62 -3.86 2.77
N LEU A 157 4.59 -2.70 3.43
CA LEU A 157 5.72 -1.79 3.54
C LEU A 157 6.89 -2.44 4.32
N ALA A 158 6.59 -3.13 5.42
CA ALA A 158 7.57 -3.81 6.28
C ALA A 158 8.26 -5.00 5.57
N SER A 159 7.73 -5.46 4.43
CA SER A 159 8.40 -6.44 3.57
C SER A 159 9.68 -5.90 2.93
N HIS A 160 9.89 -4.57 2.93
CA HIS A 160 10.96 -3.86 2.24
C HIS A 160 11.09 -4.26 0.77
N ASN A 161 9.95 -4.55 0.12
CA ASN A 161 9.84 -4.83 -1.30
C ASN A 161 8.82 -3.89 -1.94
N THR A 162 9.32 -2.91 -2.66
CA THR A 162 8.50 -1.86 -3.30
C THR A 162 7.42 -2.44 -4.23
N MET A 163 7.71 -3.56 -4.91
CA MET A 163 6.74 -4.19 -5.80
C MET A 163 5.58 -4.82 -5.03
N PHE A 164 5.84 -5.44 -3.87
CA PHE A 164 4.77 -5.94 -3.00
C PHE A 164 3.87 -4.80 -2.51
N LEU A 165 4.47 -3.70 -2.06
CA LEU A 165 3.70 -2.53 -1.65
C LEU A 165 2.87 -1.98 -2.82
N HIS A 166 3.45 -1.83 -4.00
CA HIS A 166 2.76 -1.32 -5.19
C HIS A 166 1.58 -2.22 -5.59
N LEU A 167 1.80 -3.52 -5.69
CA LEU A 167 0.75 -4.48 -6.06
C LEU A 167 -0.34 -4.53 -4.98
N HIS A 168 0.03 -4.52 -3.70
CA HIS A 168 -0.92 -4.50 -2.59
C HIS A 168 -1.82 -3.26 -2.67
N THR A 169 -1.24 -2.06 -2.77
CA THR A 169 -2.03 -0.80 -2.82
C THR A 169 -2.90 -0.72 -4.08
N SER A 170 -2.45 -1.24 -5.22
CA SER A 170 -3.22 -1.28 -6.46
C SER A 170 -4.42 -2.23 -6.35
N VAL A 171 -4.24 -3.43 -5.81
CA VAL A 171 -5.31 -4.43 -5.66
C VAL A 171 -6.32 -4.00 -4.60
N ILE A 172 -5.85 -3.51 -3.44
CA ILE A 172 -6.75 -3.02 -2.39
C ILE A 172 -7.52 -1.77 -2.87
N GLY A 173 -6.89 -0.90 -3.68
CA GLY A 173 -7.59 0.23 -4.30
C GLY A 173 -8.80 -0.20 -5.12
N MET A 174 -8.68 -1.30 -5.89
CA MET A 174 -9.80 -1.88 -6.64
C MET A 174 -10.93 -2.39 -5.74
N LEU A 175 -10.57 -2.95 -4.59
CA LEU A 175 -11.52 -3.59 -3.68
C LEU A 175 -12.16 -2.62 -2.70
N ARG A 176 -11.54 -1.47 -2.41
CA ARG A 176 -12.02 -0.53 -1.37
C ARG A 176 -13.47 -0.11 -1.56
N GLU A 177 -13.89 0.17 -2.79
CA GLU A 177 -15.28 0.52 -3.08
C GLU A 177 -16.23 -0.66 -2.85
N HIS A 178 -15.74 -1.89 -2.99
CA HIS A 178 -16.55 -3.11 -2.81
C HIS A 178 -16.43 -3.73 -1.42
N ILE A 179 -15.25 -3.63 -0.77
CA ILE A 179 -15.05 -4.11 0.61
C ILE A 179 -15.84 -3.24 1.60
N SER A 180 -15.88 -1.92 1.43
CA SER A 180 -16.67 -1.05 2.30
C SER A 180 -18.17 -1.37 2.27
N ILE A 181 -18.69 -1.81 1.13
CA ILE A 181 -20.08 -2.27 0.99
C ILE A 181 -20.29 -3.63 1.68
N ASN A 182 -19.28 -4.48 1.71
CA ASN A 182 -19.38 -5.86 2.20
C ASN A 182 -18.93 -6.01 3.66
N VAL A 183 -17.99 -5.20 4.15
CA VAL A 183 -17.66 -5.14 5.60
C VAL A 183 -18.85 -4.59 6.37
N ALA A 184 -19.60 -3.62 5.82
CA ALA A 184 -20.89 -3.21 6.38
C ALA A 184 -21.92 -4.36 6.42
N GLY A 185 -21.85 -5.33 5.51
CA GLY A 185 -22.65 -6.57 5.55
C GLY A 185 -22.11 -7.64 6.50
N MET A 186 -20.80 -7.64 6.78
CA MET A 186 -20.15 -8.60 7.70
C MET A 186 -20.28 -8.18 9.18
N THR A 187 -20.38 -6.88 9.45
CA THR A 187 -20.57 -6.36 10.82
C THR A 187 -21.94 -6.72 11.43
N THR A 188 -22.85 -7.29 10.64
CA THR A 188 -24.09 -7.89 11.20
C THR A 188 -23.85 -9.18 12.01
N HIS A 189 -22.63 -9.72 11.98
CA HIS A 189 -22.22 -10.88 12.79
C HIS A 189 -21.02 -10.51 13.68
N GLU A 190 -21.31 -10.06 14.89
CA GLU A 190 -20.34 -9.72 15.95
C GLU A 190 -19.23 -10.78 16.11
N GLN A 191 -19.57 -12.05 15.96
CA GLN A 191 -18.62 -13.17 16.00
C GLN A 191 -17.63 -13.16 14.80
N ALA A 192 -18.05 -12.75 13.62
CA ALA A 192 -17.19 -12.74 12.43
C ALA A 192 -16.12 -11.65 12.54
N SER A 193 -16.48 -10.48 13.03
CA SER A 193 -15.57 -9.36 13.23
C SER A 193 -14.53 -9.68 14.33
N GLU A 194 -14.93 -10.27 15.46
CA GLU A 194 -13.99 -10.71 16.50
C GLU A 194 -13.01 -11.77 15.98
N TRP A 195 -13.47 -12.72 15.15
CA TRP A 195 -12.58 -13.70 14.52
C TRP A 195 -11.56 -13.06 13.58
N LEU A 196 -11.96 -12.06 12.78
CA LEU A 196 -11.04 -11.31 11.92
C LEU A 196 -9.99 -10.57 12.75
N LEU A 197 -10.41 -9.91 13.81
CA LEU A 197 -9.50 -9.22 14.73
C LEU A 197 -8.49 -10.18 15.36
N GLN A 198 -8.94 -11.36 15.80
CA GLN A 198 -8.06 -12.39 16.35
C GLN A 198 -7.03 -12.87 15.31
N GLN A 199 -7.42 -13.03 14.06
CA GLN A 199 -6.50 -13.42 12.99
C GLN A 199 -5.45 -12.33 12.72
N HIS A 200 -5.83 -11.05 12.77
CA HIS A 200 -4.87 -9.94 12.66
C HIS A 200 -3.84 -9.97 13.81
N ARG A 201 -4.26 -10.27 15.04
CA ARG A 201 -3.35 -10.46 16.18
C ARG A 201 -2.31 -11.54 15.88
N VAL A 202 -2.76 -12.70 15.41
CA VAL A 202 -1.86 -13.82 15.08
C VAL A 202 -0.83 -13.44 14.00
N VAL A 203 -1.27 -12.75 12.93
CA VAL A 203 -0.37 -12.26 11.88
C VAL A 203 0.67 -11.29 12.45
N CYS A 204 0.22 -10.28 13.19
CA CYS A 204 1.10 -9.25 13.76
C CYS A 204 2.10 -9.86 14.77
N ASP A 205 1.67 -10.79 15.60
CA ASP A 205 2.52 -11.49 16.57
C ASP A 205 3.59 -12.33 15.84
N ALA A 206 3.24 -13.07 14.80
CA ALA A 206 4.18 -13.84 14.01
C ALA A 206 5.23 -12.94 13.32
N ILE A 207 4.81 -11.78 12.75
CA ILE A 207 5.73 -10.81 12.15
C ILE A 207 6.65 -10.21 13.22
N CYS A 208 6.09 -9.76 14.34
CA CYS A 208 6.86 -9.15 15.42
C CYS A 208 7.82 -10.11 16.12
N ALA A 209 7.50 -11.39 16.12
CA ALA A 209 8.34 -12.47 16.63
C ALA A 209 9.33 -13.01 15.58
N GLN A 210 9.35 -12.44 14.38
CA GLN A 210 10.23 -12.84 13.27
C GLN A 210 10.09 -14.32 12.88
N ARG A 211 8.85 -14.82 12.81
CA ARG A 211 8.48 -16.18 12.42
C ARG A 211 7.83 -16.20 11.03
N PRO A 212 8.64 -16.24 9.95
CA PRO A 212 8.14 -15.95 8.59
C PRO A 212 7.12 -16.96 8.07
N GLU A 213 7.30 -18.26 8.29
CA GLU A 213 6.33 -19.26 7.80
C GLU A 213 5.00 -19.19 8.58
N GLU A 214 5.05 -18.88 9.88
CA GLU A 214 3.84 -18.68 10.67
C GLU A 214 3.11 -17.41 10.21
N ALA A 215 3.83 -16.32 9.94
CA ALA A 215 3.24 -15.08 9.42
C ALA A 215 2.55 -15.29 8.06
N ARG A 216 3.18 -16.06 7.15
CA ARG A 216 2.60 -16.45 5.87
C ARG A 216 1.31 -17.23 6.07
N THR A 217 1.37 -18.28 6.86
CA THR A 217 0.23 -19.18 7.09
C THR A 217 -0.93 -18.44 7.74
N ALA A 218 -0.65 -17.61 8.75
CA ALA A 218 -1.64 -16.81 9.43
C ALA A 218 -2.35 -15.84 8.48
N MET A 219 -1.59 -15.13 7.62
CA MET A 219 -2.16 -14.22 6.63
C MET A 219 -3.00 -14.97 5.59
N GLN A 220 -2.54 -16.13 5.12
CA GLN A 220 -3.31 -16.94 4.17
C GLN A 220 -4.62 -17.42 4.80
N THR A 221 -4.60 -17.87 6.05
CA THR A 221 -5.79 -18.27 6.80
C THR A 221 -6.77 -17.11 6.96
N HIS A 222 -6.26 -15.90 7.21
CA HIS A 222 -7.06 -14.69 7.28
C HIS A 222 -7.77 -14.40 5.95
N ILE A 223 -7.07 -14.44 4.82
CA ILE A 223 -7.69 -14.18 3.50
C ILE A 223 -8.67 -15.32 3.11
N ASP A 224 -8.35 -16.57 3.43
CA ASP A 224 -9.24 -17.71 3.20
C ASP A 224 -10.55 -17.56 4.02
N TYR A 225 -10.48 -17.06 5.25
CA TYR A 225 -11.65 -16.75 6.06
C TYR A 225 -12.50 -15.64 5.44
N VAL A 226 -11.87 -14.53 5.01
CA VAL A 226 -12.55 -13.46 4.28
C VAL A 226 -13.28 -14.02 3.07
N ARG A 227 -12.61 -14.84 2.24
CA ARG A 227 -13.19 -15.46 1.05
C ARG A 227 -14.44 -16.29 1.37
N SER A 228 -14.35 -17.17 2.36
CA SER A 228 -15.46 -18.05 2.75
C SER A 228 -16.72 -17.31 3.26
N HIS A 229 -16.56 -16.09 3.78
CA HIS A 229 -17.67 -15.26 4.24
C HIS A 229 -18.30 -14.45 3.12
N PHE A 230 -17.54 -14.09 2.09
CA PHE A 230 -18.10 -13.45 0.88
C PHE A 230 -18.98 -14.40 0.09
N GLU A 231 -18.60 -15.68 -0.05
CA GLU A 231 -19.40 -16.70 -0.74
C GLU A 231 -20.78 -16.87 -0.10
N ARG A 232 -20.87 -16.82 1.24
CA ARG A 232 -22.13 -16.97 1.97
C ARG A 232 -23.06 -15.76 1.89
N SER A 233 -22.50 -14.56 1.70
CA SER A 233 -23.30 -13.32 1.60
C SER A 233 -23.81 -13.06 0.19
N GLY A 234 -23.25 -13.71 -0.82
CA GLY A 234 -23.68 -13.60 -2.23
C GLY A 234 -24.82 -14.56 -2.63
N ASP A 235 -25.10 -15.57 -1.82
CA ASP A 235 -26.14 -16.58 -2.05
C ASP A 235 -27.47 -16.30 -1.31
N ALA A 236 -27.63 -15.15 -0.69
CA ALA A 236 -28.92 -14.75 -0.14
C ALA A 236 -29.84 -14.23 -1.27
N PRO A 237 -31.04 -14.83 -1.47
CA PRO A 237 -31.96 -14.51 -2.56
C PRO A 237 -32.56 -13.10 -2.45
#